data_245b3a8ed6074e27e7ded37dc99d93d6
#
_entry.id   245b3a8ed6074e27e7ded37dc99d93d6
#
_cell.length_a   1.000
_cell.length_b   1.000
_cell.length_c   1.000
_cell.angle_alpha   90.00
_cell.angle_beta   90.00
_cell.angle_gamma   90.00
#
_symmetry.space_group_name_H-M   'P 1'
#
loop_
_entity.id
_entity.type
_entity.pdbx_description
1 polymer ?
#
loop_
_entity_poly.entity_id
_entity_poly.type
_entity_poly.pdbx_seq_one_letter_code
_entity_poly.pdbx_strand_id
1 'polypeptide(L)'
;MLPALPHSPSGEYLCQAPLNLYDGPDCQTLATQAAQGRQLRFTEQYTETAVQVRQAEDGYLTWLPLAQLSFLEPAPQVYQPMLLARAEIEPRLAVVLDYALKAETRPNTYLWGGNIGPNYDCSGLVQAAFSSVGIWLPRDSYQQEAFCQPVAMAELRPGDLIFFGTERVDHVALYLGEGQYIHSSGQSMGRNGIGIDLLREDGGPIAQAYFRKWWSCGRVTQSYVPPEDTLG
;
A
#
# COMPACT_ATOMS: atom_id res chain seq x y z
N MET A 1 -22.27 21.94 -5.54
CA MET A 1 -23.12 20.74 -5.73
C MET A 1 -22.26 19.72 -6.46
N LEU A 2 -22.11 18.51 -5.92
CA LEU A 2 -21.39 17.43 -6.61
C LEU A 2 -22.05 17.20 -7.99
N PRO A 3 -21.26 16.96 -9.05
CA PRO A 3 -21.80 16.47 -10.32
C PRO A 3 -22.60 15.20 -10.06
N ALA A 4 -23.76 15.07 -10.72
CA ALA A 4 -24.60 13.90 -10.54
C ALA A 4 -23.86 12.65 -11.08
N LEU A 5 -23.36 11.83 -10.18
CA LEU A 5 -22.91 10.48 -10.52
C LEU A 5 -24.15 9.58 -10.75
N PRO A 6 -24.04 8.57 -11.62
CA PRO A 6 -25.05 7.54 -11.72
C PRO A 6 -25.32 6.91 -10.35
N HIS A 7 -26.58 6.64 -10.05
CA HIS A 7 -26.93 6.00 -8.77
C HIS A 7 -26.25 4.64 -8.64
N SER A 8 -25.54 4.43 -7.53
CA SER A 8 -24.95 3.13 -7.19
C SER A 8 -25.84 2.38 -6.20
N PRO A 9 -26.35 1.19 -6.56
CA PRO A 9 -27.15 0.38 -5.65
C PRO A 9 -26.40 -0.08 -4.40
N SER A 10 -25.08 -0.24 -4.52
CA SER A 10 -24.18 -0.64 -3.41
C SER A 10 -23.69 0.54 -2.58
N GLY A 11 -23.84 1.79 -3.06
CA GLY A 11 -23.16 2.96 -2.50
C GLY A 11 -21.68 3.07 -2.86
N GLU A 12 -21.14 2.12 -3.63
CA GLU A 12 -19.73 2.08 -4.04
C GLU A 12 -19.60 2.28 -5.55
N TYR A 13 -18.40 2.70 -5.96
CA TYR A 13 -18.06 2.97 -7.36
C TYR A 13 -16.76 2.27 -7.73
N LEU A 14 -16.75 1.59 -8.88
CA LEU A 14 -15.59 0.94 -9.47
C LEU A 14 -14.74 1.95 -10.25
N CYS A 15 -13.44 1.94 -10.00
CA CYS A 15 -12.47 2.67 -10.80
C CYS A 15 -12.29 1.98 -12.17
N GLN A 16 -12.61 2.69 -13.25
CA GLN A 16 -12.45 2.21 -14.64
C GLN A 16 -11.04 2.43 -15.18
N ALA A 17 -10.25 3.28 -14.52
CA ALA A 17 -8.85 3.55 -14.80
C ALA A 17 -8.09 3.78 -13.49
N PRO A 18 -6.74 3.75 -13.49
CA PRO A 18 -5.95 4.17 -12.35
C PRO A 18 -6.24 5.64 -11.99
N LEU A 19 -6.51 5.91 -10.71
CA LEU A 19 -6.83 7.25 -10.19
C LEU A 19 -5.81 7.66 -9.14
N ASN A 20 -5.40 8.93 -9.16
CA ASN A 20 -4.61 9.53 -8.10
C ASN A 20 -5.54 10.05 -6.99
N LEU A 21 -5.23 9.71 -5.76
CA LEU A 21 -5.96 10.10 -4.56
C LEU A 21 -5.03 10.91 -3.64
N TYR A 22 -5.54 12.00 -3.08
CA TYR A 22 -4.74 13.01 -2.42
C TYR A 22 -5.04 13.09 -0.91
N ASP A 23 -4.11 13.63 -0.13
CA ASP A 23 -4.24 13.78 1.32
C ASP A 23 -5.15 14.97 1.72
N GLY A 24 -5.28 15.96 0.84
CA GLY A 24 -6.10 17.15 1.07
C GLY A 24 -6.98 17.52 -0.12
N PRO A 25 -8.00 18.38 0.13
CA PRO A 25 -8.95 18.81 -0.90
C PRO A 25 -8.35 19.70 -1.98
N ASP A 26 -7.15 20.24 -1.77
CA ASP A 26 -6.37 20.99 -2.76
C ASP A 26 -5.70 20.08 -3.81
N CYS A 27 -5.71 18.77 -3.58
CA CYS A 27 -5.16 17.75 -4.48
C CYS A 27 -3.70 18.00 -4.89
N GLN A 28 -2.85 18.46 -3.94
CA GLN A 28 -1.44 18.75 -4.19
C GLN A 28 -0.52 17.58 -3.83
N THR A 29 -0.73 16.94 -2.69
CA THR A 29 0.10 15.85 -2.20
C THR A 29 -0.58 14.51 -2.46
N LEU A 30 0.05 13.66 -3.27
CA LEU A 30 -0.44 12.31 -3.54
C LEU A 30 -0.39 11.49 -2.23
N ALA A 31 -1.52 10.93 -1.82
CA ALA A 31 -1.62 10.06 -0.66
C ALA A 31 -1.55 8.58 -1.05
N THR A 32 -2.25 8.24 -2.13
CA THR A 32 -2.30 6.88 -2.67
C THR A 32 -2.86 6.89 -4.09
N GLN A 33 -2.97 5.71 -4.69
CA GLN A 33 -3.60 5.51 -5.98
C GLN A 33 -4.66 4.41 -5.87
N ALA A 34 -5.75 4.54 -6.62
CA ALA A 34 -6.73 3.48 -6.81
C ALA A 34 -6.52 2.84 -8.18
N ALA A 35 -6.11 1.58 -8.21
CA ALA A 35 -5.98 0.82 -9.45
C ALA A 35 -7.35 0.60 -10.10
N GLN A 36 -7.37 0.31 -11.40
CA GLN A 36 -8.58 -0.14 -12.07
C GLN A 36 -9.18 -1.35 -11.33
N GLY A 37 -10.49 -1.32 -11.13
CA GLY A 37 -11.24 -2.37 -10.41
C GLY A 37 -11.33 -2.16 -8.90
N ARG A 38 -10.59 -1.18 -8.30
CA ARG A 38 -10.80 -0.80 -6.90
C ARG A 38 -12.15 -0.14 -6.71
N GLN A 39 -12.73 -0.29 -5.51
CA GLN A 39 -14.01 0.31 -5.15
C GLN A 39 -13.81 1.50 -4.22
N LEU A 40 -14.54 2.58 -4.49
CA LEU A 40 -14.55 3.81 -3.70
C LEU A 40 -15.95 4.05 -3.14
N ARG A 41 -16.01 4.51 -1.87
CA ARG A 41 -17.21 5.08 -1.24
C ARG A 41 -17.01 6.58 -1.10
N PHE A 42 -18.02 7.36 -1.41
CA PHE A 42 -18.04 8.79 -1.14
C PHE A 42 -18.40 9.04 0.32
N THR A 43 -17.73 10.01 0.93
CA THR A 43 -18.20 10.60 2.20
C THR A 43 -19.08 11.82 1.91
N GLU A 44 -19.58 12.44 2.98
CA GLU A 44 -20.34 13.70 2.86
C GLU A 44 -19.44 14.94 2.65
N GLN A 45 -18.12 14.76 2.69
CA GLN A 45 -17.16 15.87 2.59
C GLN A 45 -16.82 16.14 1.12
N TYR A 46 -17.00 17.38 0.67
CA TYR A 46 -16.62 17.81 -0.67
C TYR A 46 -16.33 19.31 -0.72
N THR A 47 -15.59 19.71 -1.75
CA THR A 47 -15.28 21.10 -2.09
C THR A 47 -15.77 21.41 -3.52
N GLU A 48 -15.41 22.57 -4.06
CA GLU A 48 -15.69 22.92 -5.46
C GLU A 48 -14.85 22.07 -6.45
N THR A 49 -13.73 21.48 -6.00
CA THR A 49 -12.76 20.82 -6.87
C THR A 49 -12.52 19.35 -6.54
N ALA A 50 -12.87 18.89 -5.34
CA ALA A 50 -12.60 17.54 -4.87
C ALA A 50 -13.72 17.00 -3.97
N VAL A 51 -13.81 15.69 -3.90
CA VAL A 51 -14.68 14.95 -2.98
C VAL A 51 -13.84 13.96 -2.17
N GLN A 52 -14.18 13.81 -0.89
CA GLN A 52 -13.54 12.84 -0.05
C GLN A 52 -14.10 11.45 -0.31
N VAL A 53 -13.20 10.49 -0.48
CA VAL A 53 -13.51 9.09 -0.79
C VAL A 53 -12.76 8.15 0.15
N ARG A 54 -13.33 7.00 0.37
CA ARG A 54 -12.73 5.89 1.10
C ARG A 54 -12.56 4.71 0.16
N GLN A 55 -11.37 4.13 0.08
CA GLN A 55 -11.13 2.90 -0.62
C GLN A 55 -11.75 1.73 0.16
N ALA A 56 -12.55 0.90 -0.49
CA ALA A 56 -13.32 -0.14 0.19
C ALA A 56 -12.42 -1.27 0.73
N GLU A 57 -11.29 -1.55 0.06
CA GLU A 57 -10.44 -2.70 0.36
C GLU A 57 -9.53 -2.47 1.58
N ASP A 58 -9.03 -1.25 1.79
CA ASP A 58 -8.11 -0.93 2.87
C ASP A 58 -8.64 0.17 3.83
N GLY A 59 -9.80 0.73 3.52
CA GLY A 59 -10.43 1.78 4.33
C GLY A 59 -9.73 3.13 4.26
N TYR A 60 -8.76 3.33 3.36
CA TYR A 60 -7.92 4.53 3.32
C TYR A 60 -8.73 5.74 2.84
N LEU A 61 -8.77 6.79 3.67
CA LEU A 61 -9.55 8.00 3.45
C LEU A 61 -8.71 9.05 2.71
N THR A 62 -9.22 9.56 1.59
CA THR A 62 -8.48 10.44 0.68
C THR A 62 -9.40 11.37 -0.09
N TRP A 63 -8.82 12.25 -0.92
CA TRP A 63 -9.55 13.15 -1.78
C TRP A 63 -9.39 12.80 -3.25
N LEU A 64 -10.50 12.78 -3.98
CA LEU A 64 -10.58 12.55 -5.41
C LEU A 64 -10.93 13.85 -6.12
N PRO A 65 -10.13 14.33 -7.10
CA PRO A 65 -10.51 15.47 -7.93
C PRO A 65 -11.83 15.22 -8.67
N LEU A 66 -12.75 16.19 -8.69
CA LEU A 66 -14.03 16.05 -9.39
C LEU A 66 -13.85 15.77 -10.89
N ALA A 67 -12.76 16.23 -11.50
CA ALA A 67 -12.43 15.92 -12.89
C ALA A 67 -12.24 14.44 -13.19
N GLN A 68 -11.97 13.62 -12.16
CA GLN A 68 -11.77 12.17 -12.31
C GLN A 68 -13.05 11.35 -12.09
N LEU A 69 -14.17 11.98 -11.75
CA LEU A 69 -15.44 11.28 -11.53
C LEU A 69 -15.96 10.52 -12.76
N SER A 70 -15.60 10.98 -13.97
CA SER A 70 -15.95 10.28 -15.22
C SER A 70 -15.30 8.90 -15.39
N PHE A 71 -14.30 8.57 -14.57
CA PHE A 71 -13.67 7.24 -14.53
C PHE A 71 -14.30 6.30 -13.49
N LEU A 72 -15.43 6.68 -12.92
CA LEU A 72 -16.14 5.87 -11.93
C LEU A 72 -17.46 5.35 -12.50
N GLU A 73 -17.72 4.08 -12.27
CA GLU A 73 -19.00 3.44 -12.57
C GLU A 73 -19.61 2.86 -11.28
N PRO A 74 -20.96 2.83 -11.14
CA PRO A 74 -21.61 2.18 -10.01
C PRO A 74 -21.13 0.74 -9.84
N ALA A 75 -20.67 0.39 -8.64
CA ALA A 75 -20.35 -1.00 -8.34
C ALA A 75 -21.64 -1.82 -8.19
N PRO A 76 -21.73 -3.01 -8.82
CA PRO A 76 -22.93 -3.84 -8.76
C PRO A 76 -23.19 -4.39 -7.35
N GLN A 77 -22.15 -4.53 -6.54
CA GLN A 77 -22.20 -5.08 -5.19
C GLN A 77 -21.22 -4.35 -4.27
N VAL A 78 -21.54 -4.33 -2.99
CA VAL A 78 -20.63 -3.87 -1.93
C VAL A 78 -19.38 -4.76 -1.94
N TYR A 79 -18.22 -4.15 -1.79
CA TYR A 79 -16.96 -4.90 -1.67
C TYR A 79 -17.03 -5.93 -0.55
N GLN A 80 -16.62 -7.15 -0.84
CA GLN A 80 -16.53 -8.23 0.13
C GLN A 80 -15.06 -8.61 0.34
N PRO A 81 -14.51 -8.38 1.54
CA PRO A 81 -13.13 -8.71 1.82
C PRO A 81 -12.90 -10.23 1.78
N MET A 82 -11.80 -10.64 1.17
CA MET A 82 -11.34 -12.03 1.22
C MET A 82 -10.67 -12.27 2.57
N LEU A 83 -11.33 -13.06 3.43
CA LEU A 83 -10.79 -13.45 4.73
C LEU A 83 -9.78 -14.58 4.52
N LEU A 84 -8.50 -14.30 4.68
CA LEU A 84 -7.42 -15.26 4.53
C LEU A 84 -6.67 -15.38 5.85
N ALA A 85 -6.55 -16.61 6.34
CA ALA A 85 -5.69 -16.95 7.46
C ALA A 85 -4.26 -17.30 7.00
N ARG A 86 -3.31 -17.38 7.93
CA ARG A 86 -1.89 -17.66 7.62
C ARG A 86 -1.68 -18.88 6.73
N ALA A 87 -2.40 -19.96 6.96
CA ALA A 87 -2.30 -21.19 6.15
C ALA A 87 -2.66 -20.98 4.67
N GLU A 88 -3.52 -19.99 4.38
CA GLU A 88 -3.92 -19.64 3.02
C GLU A 88 -3.00 -18.57 2.40
N ILE A 89 -2.36 -17.76 3.23
CA ILE A 89 -1.37 -16.75 2.84
C ILE A 89 -0.04 -17.42 2.44
N GLU A 90 0.43 -18.38 3.24
CA GLU A 90 1.77 -18.96 3.11
C GLU A 90 2.08 -19.51 1.71
N PRO A 91 1.20 -20.27 1.04
CA PRO A 91 1.45 -20.74 -0.32
C PRO A 91 1.47 -19.63 -1.38
N ARG A 92 0.94 -18.43 -1.08
CA ARG A 92 0.90 -17.28 -1.99
C ARG A 92 2.15 -16.41 -1.90
N LEU A 93 2.96 -16.54 -0.84
CA LEU A 93 4.12 -15.67 -0.61
C LEU A 93 5.15 -15.71 -1.73
N ALA A 94 5.33 -16.85 -2.39
CA ALA A 94 6.23 -16.93 -3.54
C ALA A 94 5.82 -15.96 -4.67
N VAL A 95 4.53 -15.78 -4.91
CA VAL A 95 4.00 -14.85 -5.91
C VAL A 95 4.14 -13.40 -5.43
N VAL A 96 3.96 -13.14 -4.13
CA VAL A 96 4.21 -11.82 -3.52
C VAL A 96 5.66 -11.37 -3.74
N LEU A 97 6.62 -12.26 -3.46
CA LEU A 97 8.04 -11.98 -3.65
C LEU A 97 8.38 -11.78 -5.14
N ASP A 98 7.87 -12.63 -6.02
CA ASP A 98 8.06 -12.53 -7.46
C ASP A 98 7.50 -11.22 -8.04
N TYR A 99 6.36 -10.73 -7.51
CA TYR A 99 5.82 -9.43 -7.88
C TYR A 99 6.80 -8.30 -7.60
N ALA A 100 7.34 -8.22 -6.38
CA ALA A 100 8.29 -7.18 -5.99
C ALA A 100 9.61 -7.27 -6.78
N LEU A 101 10.13 -8.47 -7.01
CA LEU A 101 11.31 -8.70 -7.83
C LEU A 101 11.08 -8.28 -9.29
N LYS A 102 9.93 -8.60 -9.87
CA LYS A 102 9.58 -8.14 -11.24
C LYS A 102 9.38 -6.64 -11.32
N ALA A 103 8.87 -5.99 -10.27
CA ALA A 103 8.75 -4.54 -10.23
C ALA A 103 10.15 -3.87 -10.26
N GLU A 104 11.12 -4.43 -9.56
CA GLU A 104 12.51 -3.93 -9.53
C GLU A 104 13.18 -3.98 -10.91
N THR A 105 12.94 -5.01 -11.71
CA THR A 105 13.55 -5.15 -13.05
C THR A 105 13.06 -4.14 -14.08
N ARG A 106 11.99 -3.39 -13.80
CA ARG A 106 11.45 -2.36 -14.68
C ARG A 106 12.06 -1.00 -14.34
N PRO A 107 12.25 -0.10 -15.34
CA PRO A 107 12.58 1.29 -15.04
C PRO A 107 11.55 1.88 -14.08
N ASN A 108 12.00 2.31 -12.92
CA ASN A 108 11.14 2.83 -11.86
C ASN A 108 11.83 3.99 -11.11
N THR A 109 11.02 4.83 -10.46
CA THR A 109 11.47 5.86 -9.54
C THR A 109 10.59 5.82 -8.28
N TYR A 110 11.14 6.30 -7.16
CA TYR A 110 10.34 6.47 -5.95
C TYR A 110 9.25 7.53 -6.20
N LEU A 111 8.01 7.16 -5.91
CA LEU A 111 6.86 8.06 -5.97
C LEU A 111 6.15 8.05 -4.62
N TRP A 112 6.20 9.15 -3.90
CA TRP A 112 5.41 9.29 -2.67
C TRP A 112 3.91 9.08 -2.97
N GLY A 113 3.23 8.25 -2.17
CA GLY A 113 1.84 7.86 -2.42
C GLY A 113 1.64 6.84 -3.55
N GLY A 114 2.70 6.44 -4.25
CA GLY A 114 2.62 5.47 -5.34
C GLY A 114 2.38 4.04 -4.85
N ASN A 115 1.37 3.37 -5.39
CA ASN A 115 1.12 1.95 -5.19
C ASN A 115 0.65 1.23 -6.48
N ILE A 116 0.81 1.89 -7.63
CA ILE A 116 0.58 1.32 -8.96
C ILE A 116 1.89 1.42 -9.75
N GLY A 117 2.30 0.31 -10.38
CA GLY A 117 3.53 0.27 -11.14
C GLY A 117 3.61 1.26 -12.31
N PRO A 118 4.81 1.67 -12.69
CA PRO A 118 6.11 1.14 -12.20
C PRO A 118 6.66 1.85 -10.96
N ASN A 119 6.04 2.94 -10.49
CA ASN A 119 6.57 3.83 -9.45
C ASN A 119 5.82 3.63 -8.14
N TYR A 120 6.56 3.33 -7.08
CA TYR A 120 6.00 3.02 -5.77
C TYR A 120 6.68 3.82 -4.67
N ASP A 121 5.96 4.07 -3.55
CA ASP A 121 6.60 4.27 -2.26
C ASP A 121 6.86 2.92 -1.57
N CYS A 122 7.42 2.95 -0.36
CA CYS A 122 7.80 1.74 0.36
C CYS A 122 6.61 0.85 0.70
N SER A 123 5.59 1.40 1.35
CA SER A 123 4.39 0.66 1.77
C SER A 123 3.47 0.33 0.59
N GLY A 124 3.46 1.17 -0.46
CA GLY A 124 2.72 0.91 -1.69
C GLY A 124 3.27 -0.27 -2.48
N LEU A 125 4.61 -0.45 -2.56
CA LEU A 125 5.21 -1.63 -3.17
C LEU A 125 4.79 -2.90 -2.42
N VAL A 126 4.87 -2.87 -1.08
CA VAL A 126 4.47 -4.00 -0.23
C VAL A 126 2.98 -4.29 -0.38
N GLN A 127 2.11 -3.26 -0.26
CA GLN A 127 0.67 -3.43 -0.43
C GLN A 127 0.32 -3.98 -1.82
N ALA A 128 0.94 -3.47 -2.89
CA ALA A 128 0.71 -3.94 -4.26
C ALA A 128 1.13 -5.40 -4.44
N ALA A 129 2.26 -5.80 -3.86
CA ALA A 129 2.73 -7.18 -3.94
C ALA A 129 1.75 -8.15 -3.26
N PHE A 130 1.27 -7.84 -2.07
CA PHE A 130 0.30 -8.67 -1.35
C PHE A 130 -1.09 -8.66 -2.01
N SER A 131 -1.58 -7.49 -2.43
CA SER A 131 -2.89 -7.37 -3.09
C SER A 131 -2.94 -8.10 -4.45
N SER A 132 -1.80 -8.30 -5.11
CA SER A 132 -1.71 -9.07 -6.36
C SER A 132 -2.20 -10.52 -6.24
N VAL A 133 -2.25 -11.04 -5.02
CA VAL A 133 -2.76 -12.39 -4.68
C VAL A 133 -3.97 -12.34 -3.74
N GLY A 134 -4.63 -11.19 -3.63
CA GLY A 134 -5.86 -11.02 -2.84
C GLY A 134 -5.62 -10.85 -1.34
N ILE A 135 -4.39 -10.58 -0.90
CA ILE A 135 -4.06 -10.29 0.50
C ILE A 135 -3.99 -8.78 0.66
N TRP A 136 -4.89 -8.19 1.44
CA TRP A 136 -4.87 -6.76 1.72
C TRP A 136 -4.03 -6.43 2.95
N LEU A 137 -3.36 -5.29 2.91
CA LEU A 137 -2.64 -4.66 4.00
C LEU A 137 -3.12 -3.22 4.16
N PRO A 138 -2.97 -2.59 5.34
CA PRO A 138 -3.12 -1.15 5.47
C PRO A 138 -2.20 -0.39 4.52
N ARG A 139 -2.52 0.88 4.23
CA ARG A 139 -1.77 1.67 3.24
C ARG A 139 -0.41 2.14 3.74
N ASP A 140 -0.33 2.64 4.96
CA ASP A 140 0.88 3.27 5.48
C ASP A 140 1.78 2.28 6.23
N SER A 141 3.09 2.51 6.21
CA SER A 141 4.09 1.63 6.83
C SER A 141 3.87 1.42 8.33
N TYR A 142 3.51 2.46 9.07
CA TYR A 142 3.23 2.37 10.51
C TYR A 142 1.93 1.59 10.80
N GLN A 143 0.95 1.65 9.89
CA GLN A 143 -0.27 0.84 9.98
C GLN A 143 0.00 -0.64 9.66
N GLN A 144 0.88 -0.89 8.67
CA GLN A 144 1.32 -2.25 8.33
C GLN A 144 2.08 -2.88 9.50
N GLU A 145 2.92 -2.11 10.17
CA GLU A 145 3.63 -2.56 11.39
C GLU A 145 2.66 -2.94 12.49
N ALA A 146 1.71 -2.05 12.82
CA ALA A 146 0.71 -2.30 13.85
C ALA A 146 -0.23 -3.47 13.52
N PHE A 147 -0.43 -3.78 12.25
CA PHE A 147 -1.27 -4.89 11.77
C PHE A 147 -0.55 -6.24 11.83
N CYS A 148 0.75 -6.28 11.61
CA CYS A 148 1.52 -7.51 11.56
C CYS A 148 1.69 -8.16 12.94
N GLN A 149 1.79 -9.49 12.96
CA GLN A 149 2.25 -10.21 14.13
C GLN A 149 3.77 -9.95 14.30
N PRO A 150 4.24 -9.43 15.46
CA PRO A 150 5.66 -9.23 15.70
C PRO A 150 6.45 -10.53 15.60
N VAL A 151 7.64 -10.47 14.99
CA VAL A 151 8.60 -11.58 14.93
C VAL A 151 10.00 -11.07 15.27
N ALA A 152 10.82 -11.91 15.89
CA ALA A 152 12.23 -11.57 16.14
C ALA A 152 13.01 -11.53 14.82
N MET A 153 14.04 -10.67 14.72
CA MET A 153 14.89 -10.58 13.53
C MET A 153 15.48 -11.94 13.14
N ALA A 154 15.87 -12.75 14.13
CA ALA A 154 16.45 -14.09 13.90
C ALA A 154 15.42 -15.13 13.39
N GLU A 155 14.12 -14.81 13.46
CA GLU A 155 13.02 -15.69 13.04
C GLU A 155 12.38 -15.26 11.71
N LEU A 156 12.98 -14.27 11.05
CA LEU A 156 12.53 -13.77 9.75
C LEU A 156 12.48 -14.89 8.71
N ARG A 157 11.38 -14.91 7.95
CA ARG A 157 11.16 -15.83 6.82
C ARG A 157 10.80 -15.02 5.57
N PRO A 158 11.11 -15.51 4.37
CA PRO A 158 10.69 -14.84 3.13
C PRO A 158 9.19 -14.50 3.15
N GLY A 159 8.86 -13.23 2.84
CA GLY A 159 7.51 -12.70 2.92
C GLY A 159 7.17 -11.99 4.24
N ASP A 160 8.04 -12.01 5.25
CA ASP A 160 7.92 -11.14 6.43
C ASP A 160 8.30 -9.70 6.07
N LEU A 161 7.83 -8.75 6.87
CA LEU A 161 8.10 -7.34 6.69
C LEU A 161 9.14 -6.86 7.70
N ILE A 162 9.97 -5.93 7.26
CA ILE A 162 10.96 -5.25 8.10
C ILE A 162 10.58 -3.78 8.15
N PHE A 163 10.50 -3.23 9.35
CA PHE A 163 10.12 -1.85 9.57
C PHE A 163 11.29 -1.03 10.08
N PHE A 164 11.37 0.20 9.61
CA PHE A 164 12.42 1.15 9.95
C PHE A 164 11.81 2.50 10.35
N GLY A 165 12.52 3.21 11.21
CA GLY A 165 12.12 4.53 11.69
C GLY A 165 13.00 5.00 12.82
N THR A 166 12.82 6.25 13.28
CA THR A 166 13.55 6.80 14.43
C THR A 166 12.61 7.18 15.58
N GLU A 167 11.60 7.99 15.32
CA GLU A 167 10.56 8.37 16.29
C GLU A 167 9.29 7.53 16.13
N ARG A 168 9.05 7.07 14.92
CA ARG A 168 7.97 6.15 14.53
C ARG A 168 8.41 5.38 13.29
N VAL A 169 7.66 4.35 12.94
CA VAL A 169 7.85 3.67 11.64
C VAL A 169 7.55 4.63 10.49
N ASP A 170 8.51 4.84 9.61
CA ASP A 170 8.42 5.67 8.41
C ASP A 170 8.78 4.94 7.13
N HIS A 171 9.23 3.67 7.25
CA HIS A 171 9.63 2.86 6.10
C HIS A 171 9.38 1.37 6.34
N VAL A 172 9.13 0.64 5.25
CA VAL A 172 8.92 -0.80 5.25
C VAL A 172 9.62 -1.47 4.08
N ALA A 173 10.08 -2.70 4.30
CA ALA A 173 10.67 -3.56 3.28
C ALA A 173 10.10 -4.98 3.37
N LEU A 174 10.17 -5.70 2.26
CA LEU A 174 9.77 -7.10 2.15
C LEU A 174 11.02 -8.00 2.22
N TYR A 175 11.07 -8.89 3.20
CA TYR A 175 12.19 -9.80 3.40
C TYR A 175 12.19 -10.93 2.36
N LEU A 176 13.34 -11.12 1.69
CA LEU A 176 13.52 -12.11 0.63
C LEU A 176 14.16 -13.42 1.14
N GLY A 177 14.76 -13.41 2.31
CA GLY A 177 15.59 -14.49 2.83
C GLY A 177 17.09 -14.15 2.81
N GLU A 178 17.90 -14.95 3.49
CA GLU A 178 19.38 -14.82 3.50
C GLU A 178 19.90 -13.43 3.87
N GLY A 179 19.15 -12.71 4.72
CA GLY A 179 19.48 -11.35 5.12
C GLY A 179 19.17 -10.28 4.07
N GLN A 180 18.55 -10.63 2.95
CA GLN A 180 18.16 -9.71 1.87
C GLN A 180 16.72 -9.20 2.06
N TYR A 181 16.50 -7.94 1.70
CA TYR A 181 15.15 -7.36 1.60
C TYR A 181 15.02 -6.46 0.38
N ILE A 182 13.82 -6.36 -0.16
CA ILE A 182 13.46 -5.48 -1.27
C ILE A 182 12.57 -4.36 -0.77
N HIS A 183 12.83 -3.14 -1.23
CA HIS A 183 12.06 -1.95 -0.87
C HIS A 183 12.10 -0.89 -1.95
N SER A 184 11.11 0.01 -1.96
CA SER A 184 11.18 1.27 -2.72
C SER A 184 11.67 2.39 -1.81
N SER A 185 12.78 3.04 -2.15
CA SER A 185 13.48 4.01 -1.31
C SER A 185 13.68 5.34 -2.02
N GLY A 186 13.47 6.44 -1.28
CA GLY A 186 13.59 7.79 -1.82
C GLY A 186 15.03 8.23 -2.10
N GLN A 187 15.18 9.29 -2.87
CA GLN A 187 16.47 9.86 -3.25
C GLN A 187 17.31 10.31 -2.04
N SER A 188 16.67 10.82 -0.98
CA SER A 188 17.34 11.23 0.25
C SER A 188 18.10 10.11 0.96
N MET A 189 17.72 8.85 0.72
CA MET A 189 18.39 7.66 1.24
C MET A 189 19.44 7.08 0.26
N GLY A 190 19.69 7.76 -0.87
CA GLY A 190 20.70 7.39 -1.85
C GLY A 190 20.25 6.45 -2.96
N ARG A 191 18.92 6.18 -3.10
CA ARG A 191 18.41 5.28 -4.14
C ARG A 191 17.53 6.01 -5.16
N ASN A 192 16.31 6.30 -4.92
CA ASN A 192 15.27 6.80 -5.81
C ASN A 192 14.59 5.69 -6.65
N GLY A 193 14.08 4.67 -5.98
CA GLY A 193 13.36 3.58 -6.62
C GLY A 193 13.46 2.27 -5.85
N ILE A 194 13.10 1.19 -6.52
CA ILE A 194 13.12 -0.16 -5.95
C ILE A 194 14.55 -0.72 -5.98
N GLY A 195 14.91 -1.46 -4.95
CA GLY A 195 16.18 -2.19 -4.93
C GLY A 195 16.29 -3.15 -3.76
N ILE A 196 17.33 -3.96 -3.79
CA ILE A 196 17.63 -4.99 -2.80
C ILE A 196 18.82 -4.55 -1.96
N ASP A 197 18.68 -4.68 -0.65
CA ASP A 197 19.74 -4.39 0.31
C ASP A 197 19.86 -5.52 1.35
N LEU A 198 20.93 -5.45 2.16
CA LEU A 198 21.21 -6.44 3.20
C LEU A 198 20.83 -5.91 4.58
N LEU A 199 20.16 -6.72 5.38
CA LEU A 199 19.81 -6.39 6.77
C LEU A 199 21.03 -6.58 7.68
N ARG A 200 22.05 -5.77 7.45
CA ARG A 200 23.29 -5.79 8.24
C ARG A 200 24.05 -4.46 8.11
N GLU A 201 24.88 -4.15 9.10
CA GLU A 201 25.57 -2.87 9.18
C GLU A 201 26.66 -2.68 8.10
N ASP A 202 27.24 -3.76 7.60
CA ASP A 202 28.31 -3.76 6.58
C ASP A 202 27.79 -4.00 5.15
N GLY A 203 26.49 -3.90 4.93
CA GLY A 203 25.82 -4.18 3.65
C GLY A 203 25.93 -3.08 2.58
N GLY A 204 26.74 -2.05 2.81
CA GLY A 204 26.87 -0.87 1.95
C GLY A 204 26.12 0.35 2.50
N PRO A 205 26.28 1.56 1.90
CA PRO A 205 25.80 2.82 2.49
C PRO A 205 24.30 2.84 2.75
N ILE A 206 23.47 2.35 1.81
CA ILE A 206 22.02 2.34 1.94
C ILE A 206 21.60 1.34 3.02
N ALA A 207 22.10 0.10 2.96
CA ALA A 207 21.85 -0.95 3.95
C ALA A 207 22.21 -0.48 5.37
N GLN A 208 23.39 0.15 5.54
CA GLN A 208 23.83 0.70 6.81
C GLN A 208 22.90 1.79 7.34
N ALA A 209 22.45 2.71 6.46
CA ALA A 209 21.55 3.79 6.83
C ALA A 209 20.21 3.25 7.33
N TYR A 210 19.66 2.22 6.68
CA TYR A 210 18.43 1.56 7.12
C TYR A 210 18.66 0.68 8.35
N PHE A 211 19.75 -0.07 8.44
CA PHE A 211 20.06 -0.91 9.60
C PHE A 211 20.10 -0.09 10.90
N ARG A 212 20.65 1.12 10.87
CA ARG A 212 20.68 2.04 12.02
C ARG A 212 19.27 2.55 12.42
N LYS A 213 18.31 2.47 11.52
CA LYS A 213 16.92 2.83 11.73
C LYS A 213 16.02 1.60 11.95
N TRP A 214 16.61 0.41 12.08
CA TRP A 214 15.82 -0.79 12.31
C TRP A 214 14.88 -0.62 13.51
N TRP A 215 13.60 -0.91 13.32
CA TRP A 215 12.56 -0.72 14.31
C TRP A 215 12.01 -2.05 14.81
N SER A 216 11.41 -2.84 13.92
CA SER A 216 10.76 -4.12 14.23
C SER A 216 10.68 -4.99 12.98
N CYS A 217 10.22 -6.24 13.17
CA CYS A 217 9.84 -7.13 12.09
C CYS A 217 8.45 -7.69 12.35
N GLY A 218 7.71 -7.97 11.28
CA GLY A 218 6.33 -8.45 11.39
C GLY A 218 5.95 -9.46 10.33
N ARG A 219 5.03 -10.35 10.70
CA ARG A 219 4.50 -11.38 9.81
C ARG A 219 3.04 -11.12 9.50
N VAL A 220 2.69 -11.15 8.23
CA VAL A 220 1.30 -11.10 7.79
C VAL A 220 0.63 -12.45 8.07
N THR A 221 -0.34 -12.46 8.98
CA THR A 221 -1.02 -13.69 9.42
C THR A 221 -2.47 -13.77 8.95
N GLN A 222 -3.01 -12.68 8.44
CA GLN A 222 -4.36 -12.56 7.90
C GLN A 222 -4.42 -11.48 6.84
N SER A 223 -5.46 -11.47 6.00
CA SER A 223 -5.77 -10.33 5.13
C SER A 223 -6.43 -9.22 5.95
N TYR A 224 -6.04 -7.97 5.68
CA TYR A 224 -6.62 -6.81 6.37
C TYR A 224 -8.09 -6.62 5.96
N VAL A 225 -8.90 -6.30 6.94
CA VAL A 225 -10.29 -5.86 6.79
C VAL A 225 -10.41 -4.53 7.51
N PRO A 226 -10.80 -3.45 6.81
CA PRO A 226 -10.98 -2.17 7.48
C PRO A 226 -12.09 -2.26 8.55
N PRO A 227 -11.94 -1.57 9.71
CA PRO A 227 -12.96 -1.54 10.74
C PRO A 227 -14.32 -1.06 10.21
N GLU A 228 -15.42 -1.61 10.71
CA GLU A 228 -16.79 -1.26 10.28
C GLU A 228 -17.12 0.22 10.51
N ASP A 229 -16.62 0.85 11.58
CA ASP A 229 -16.79 2.27 11.89
C ASP A 229 -16.19 3.20 10.83
N THR A 230 -15.35 2.66 9.93
CA THR A 230 -14.83 3.40 8.77
C THR A 230 -15.80 3.33 7.58
N LEU A 231 -16.94 2.65 7.72
CA LEU A 231 -17.91 2.39 6.65
C LEU A 231 -19.15 3.29 6.71
N GLY A 232 -19.18 4.23 7.69
CA GLY A 232 -20.29 5.20 7.89
C GLY A 232 -20.15 6.46 7.04
#